data_e396edf49c26fa9f66196eae1e8e0fcd
#
_entry.id   e396edf49c26fa9f66196eae1e8e0fcd
#
_cell.length_a   1.000
_cell.length_b   1.000
_cell.length_c   1.000
_cell.angle_alpha   90.00
_cell.angle_beta   90.00
_cell.angle_gamma   90.00
#
_symmetry.space_group_name_H-M   'P 1'
#
loop_
_entity.id
_entity.type
_entity.pdbx_description
1 polymer ?
#
loop_
_entity_poly.entity_id
_entity_poly.type
_entity_poly.pdbx_seq_one_letter_code
_entity_poly.pdbx_strand_id
1 'polypeptide(L)'
;IAEKARQVHLDIVGIHWVLVGPDGMHINHPDEMVRDRTAGYLVDLARFCADIGGRILVFGSPKQRQVHESLTYEEAFNYTAESFYKVLPVFEQLAVTICMEPLSHTETNFCTTASETLQLVQAVGHPNFRLMLDTKAMTTEQEDRPVLIRRYGPFLGHYHANDANLNGPGWGAVDFGPIFEALREVNYQGYLSVEVFKFEPGPEAIATKSLQYLRRFA
;
A
#
# COMPACT_ATOMS: atom_id res chain seq x y z
N ILE A 1 -20.80 7.83 0.75
CA ILE A 1 -19.98 6.62 0.99
C ILE A 1 -20.10 6.25 2.47
N ALA A 2 -19.64 7.09 3.40
CA ALA A 2 -19.62 6.81 4.85
C ALA A 2 -20.99 6.40 5.42
N GLU A 3 -22.04 7.13 5.05
CA GLU A 3 -23.41 6.81 5.49
C GLU A 3 -23.85 5.41 5.02
N LYS A 4 -23.56 5.07 3.75
CA LYS A 4 -23.90 3.73 3.23
C LYS A 4 -23.12 2.63 3.93
N ALA A 5 -21.84 2.83 4.21
CA ALA A 5 -21.03 1.87 4.95
C ALA A 5 -21.60 1.61 6.35
N ARG A 6 -21.98 2.68 7.08
CA ARG A 6 -22.67 2.55 8.39
C ARG A 6 -23.99 1.79 8.31
N GLN A 7 -24.83 2.05 7.30
CA GLN A 7 -26.10 1.36 7.11
C GLN A 7 -25.95 -0.15 6.90
N VAL A 8 -24.82 -0.59 6.33
CA VAL A 8 -24.54 -2.02 6.08
C VAL A 8 -23.52 -2.61 7.05
N HIS A 9 -23.17 -1.86 8.13
CA HIS A 9 -22.25 -2.29 9.18
C HIS A 9 -20.86 -2.68 8.64
N LEU A 10 -20.32 -1.92 7.70
CA LEU A 10 -18.97 -2.07 7.18
C LEU A 10 -18.10 -0.89 7.59
N ASP A 11 -16.89 -1.18 8.06
CA ASP A 11 -15.86 -0.18 8.29
C ASP A 11 -15.15 0.16 6.98
N ILE A 12 -14.85 1.45 6.80
CA ILE A 12 -13.97 1.90 5.71
C ILE A 12 -12.55 1.89 6.25
N VAL A 13 -11.71 1.00 5.74
CA VAL A 13 -10.32 0.87 6.16
C VAL A 13 -9.47 2.01 5.62
N GLY A 14 -9.61 2.31 4.33
CA GLY A 14 -8.80 3.33 3.67
C GLY A 14 -9.08 3.43 2.18
N ILE A 15 -8.15 4.06 1.48
CA ILE A 15 -8.17 4.23 0.03
C ILE A 15 -6.83 3.77 -0.58
N HIS A 16 -6.86 3.37 -1.83
CA HIS A 16 -5.67 2.96 -2.58
C HIS A 16 -5.66 3.56 -4.00
N TRP A 17 -4.59 3.29 -4.77
CA TRP A 17 -4.38 3.87 -6.11
C TRP A 17 -4.40 5.40 -6.12
N VAL A 18 -3.78 5.98 -5.13
CA VAL A 18 -3.95 7.38 -4.74
C VAL A 18 -3.56 8.42 -5.78
N LEU A 19 -2.61 8.15 -6.69
CA LEU A 19 -2.19 9.10 -7.72
C LEU A 19 -2.60 8.71 -9.15
N VAL A 20 -3.42 7.68 -9.31
CA VAL A 20 -3.77 7.15 -10.65
C VAL A 20 -4.79 8.03 -11.39
N GLY A 21 -5.61 8.81 -10.68
CA GLY A 21 -6.69 9.60 -11.26
C GLY A 21 -6.23 10.86 -12.00
N PRO A 22 -5.56 11.82 -11.33
CA PRO A 22 -5.20 13.09 -11.95
C PRO A 22 -3.91 13.00 -12.76
N ASP A 23 -3.88 13.68 -13.91
CA ASP A 23 -2.68 13.80 -14.73
C ASP A 23 -1.61 14.69 -14.07
N GLY A 24 -0.35 14.43 -14.38
CA GLY A 24 0.78 15.27 -14.00
C GLY A 24 1.14 15.24 -12.52
N MET A 25 0.69 14.22 -11.78
CA MET A 25 1.15 13.92 -10.42
C MET A 25 2.38 13.03 -10.47
N HIS A 26 3.41 13.36 -9.67
CA HIS A 26 4.62 12.57 -9.57
C HIS A 26 5.39 12.91 -8.30
N ILE A 27 5.66 11.92 -7.45
CA ILE A 27 6.15 12.15 -6.08
C ILE A 27 7.62 12.60 -6.02
N ASN A 28 8.44 12.18 -6.97
CA ASN A 28 9.88 12.49 -7.04
C ASN A 28 10.28 13.22 -8.35
N HIS A 29 9.36 13.96 -8.93
CA HIS A 29 9.63 14.71 -10.16
C HIS A 29 10.79 15.70 -9.96
N PRO A 30 11.69 15.94 -10.97
CA PRO A 30 12.75 16.94 -10.86
C PRO A 30 12.22 18.36 -10.61
N ASP A 31 11.07 18.71 -11.20
CA ASP A 31 10.40 19.99 -10.95
C ASP A 31 9.68 19.97 -9.58
N GLU A 32 10.12 20.87 -8.70
CA GLU A 32 9.54 21.03 -7.36
C GLU A 32 8.05 21.39 -7.40
N MET A 33 7.59 22.19 -8.38
CA MET A 33 6.17 22.53 -8.50
C MET A 33 5.29 21.31 -8.73
N VAL A 34 5.79 20.29 -9.44
CA VAL A 34 5.08 19.02 -9.63
C VAL A 34 5.03 18.25 -8.31
N ARG A 35 6.15 18.20 -7.57
CA ARG A 35 6.18 17.53 -6.24
C ARG A 35 5.25 18.21 -5.24
N ASP A 36 5.25 19.55 -5.18
CA ASP A 36 4.37 20.30 -4.27
C ASP A 36 2.89 20.13 -4.61
N ARG A 37 2.54 20.13 -5.90
CA ARG A 37 1.18 19.81 -6.32
C ARG A 37 0.78 18.38 -5.94
N THR A 38 1.67 17.43 -6.11
CA THR A 38 1.45 16.04 -5.72
C THR A 38 1.28 15.90 -4.21
N ALA A 39 2.11 16.58 -3.43
CA ALA A 39 2.01 16.64 -1.98
C ALA A 39 0.67 17.26 -1.53
N GLY A 40 0.26 18.37 -2.14
CA GLY A 40 -1.05 19.00 -1.88
C GLY A 40 -2.21 18.05 -2.15
N TYR A 41 -2.17 17.32 -3.25
CA TYR A 41 -3.19 16.34 -3.58
C TYR A 41 -3.24 15.16 -2.59
N LEU A 42 -2.10 14.70 -2.09
CA LEU A 42 -2.06 13.68 -1.03
C LEU A 42 -2.72 14.17 0.27
N VAL A 43 -2.57 15.45 0.61
CA VAL A 43 -3.26 16.06 1.74
C VAL A 43 -4.78 16.06 1.55
N ASP A 44 -5.25 16.38 0.34
CA ASP A 44 -6.69 16.35 0.05
C ASP A 44 -7.26 14.92 0.11
N LEU A 45 -6.50 13.93 -0.36
CA LEU A 45 -6.85 12.52 -0.21
C LEU A 45 -6.88 12.07 1.26
N ALA A 46 -5.95 12.57 2.09
CA ALA A 46 -5.95 12.26 3.52
C ALA A 46 -7.20 12.82 4.21
N ARG A 47 -7.60 14.06 3.88
CA ARG A 47 -8.86 14.66 4.37
C ARG A 47 -10.06 13.84 3.94
N PHE A 48 -10.16 13.52 2.64
CA PHE A 48 -11.23 12.67 2.12
C PHE A 48 -11.27 11.30 2.81
N CYS A 49 -10.12 10.65 2.99
CA CYS A 49 -10.02 9.37 3.68
C CYS A 49 -10.55 9.47 5.12
N ALA A 50 -10.14 10.49 5.87
CA ALA A 50 -10.62 10.73 7.23
C ALA A 50 -12.12 11.03 7.27
N ASP A 51 -12.64 11.86 6.36
CA ASP A 51 -14.07 12.23 6.28
C ASP A 51 -14.98 11.04 6.04
N ILE A 52 -14.51 10.04 5.28
CA ILE A 52 -15.27 8.80 5.07
C ILE A 52 -15.07 7.76 6.18
N GLY A 53 -14.19 8.01 7.14
CA GLY A 53 -13.88 7.13 8.29
C GLY A 53 -12.67 6.23 8.09
N GLY A 54 -11.94 6.35 6.97
CA GLY A 54 -10.73 5.59 6.68
C GLY A 54 -9.51 6.08 7.46
N ARG A 55 -8.47 5.25 7.53
CA ARG A 55 -7.22 5.51 8.25
C ARG A 55 -5.97 5.17 7.46
N ILE A 56 -6.11 4.56 6.29
CA ILE A 56 -4.99 4.05 5.47
C ILE A 56 -5.05 4.67 4.08
N LEU A 57 -3.91 5.20 3.62
CA LEU A 57 -3.64 5.49 2.22
C LEU A 57 -2.59 4.51 1.71
N VAL A 58 -2.95 3.63 0.77
CA VAL A 58 -1.99 2.75 0.11
C VAL A 58 -1.36 3.49 -1.06
N PHE A 59 -0.06 3.73 -0.96
CA PHE A 59 0.73 4.33 -2.02
C PHE A 59 1.42 3.26 -2.87
N GLY A 60 0.70 2.75 -3.87
CA GLY A 60 1.23 1.92 -4.94
C GLY A 60 1.69 2.80 -6.11
N SER A 61 0.78 3.27 -6.93
CA SER A 61 0.94 4.28 -7.99
C SER A 61 2.26 4.16 -8.79
N PRO A 62 2.45 3.09 -9.59
CA PRO A 62 3.75 2.74 -10.16
C PRO A 62 4.33 3.82 -11.07
N LYS A 63 3.49 4.46 -11.91
CA LYS A 63 3.95 5.48 -12.87
C LYS A 63 4.34 6.79 -12.19
N GLN A 64 3.67 7.14 -11.11
CA GLN A 64 3.82 8.42 -10.41
C GLN A 64 4.99 8.44 -9.42
N ARG A 65 5.78 7.36 -9.38
CA ARG A 65 6.97 7.23 -8.55
C ARG A 65 8.22 6.76 -9.30
N GLN A 66 8.12 6.55 -10.62
CA GLN A 66 9.29 6.14 -11.40
C GLN A 66 10.42 7.16 -11.27
N VAL A 67 11.65 6.68 -11.22
CA VAL A 67 12.83 7.55 -11.31
C VAL A 67 12.83 8.20 -12.69
N HIS A 68 12.74 9.53 -12.73
CA HIS A 68 12.80 10.29 -13.97
C HIS A 68 14.18 10.12 -14.61
N GLU A 69 14.24 10.11 -15.95
CA GLU A 69 15.47 9.89 -16.72
C GLU A 69 16.60 10.90 -16.42
N SER A 70 16.26 12.09 -15.93
CA SER A 70 17.21 13.12 -15.53
C SER A 70 17.71 13.01 -14.10
N LEU A 71 17.26 12.02 -13.33
CA LEU A 71 17.59 11.83 -11.92
C LEU A 71 18.34 10.53 -11.69
N THR A 72 19.22 10.55 -10.71
CA THR A 72 19.73 9.35 -10.08
C THR A 72 18.67 8.75 -9.13
N TYR A 73 18.81 7.47 -8.77
CA TYR A 73 17.95 6.84 -7.77
C TYR A 73 18.01 7.59 -6.42
N GLU A 74 19.20 8.02 -6.00
CA GLU A 74 19.40 8.74 -4.75
C GLU A 74 18.67 10.10 -4.73
N GLU A 75 18.70 10.85 -5.82
CA GLU A 75 17.96 12.10 -5.93
C GLU A 75 16.44 11.86 -5.88
N ALA A 76 15.94 10.85 -6.60
CA ALA A 76 14.54 10.47 -6.55
C ALA A 76 14.11 10.01 -5.15
N PHE A 77 14.98 9.28 -4.45
CA PHE A 77 14.76 8.85 -3.06
C PHE A 77 14.63 10.05 -2.12
N ASN A 78 15.56 11.00 -2.21
CA ASN A 78 15.56 12.20 -1.38
C ASN A 78 14.33 13.07 -1.65
N TYR A 79 13.96 13.28 -2.92
CA TYR A 79 12.75 14.01 -3.29
C TYR A 79 11.47 13.33 -2.81
N THR A 80 11.42 12.00 -2.85
CA THR A 80 10.29 11.23 -2.31
C THR A 80 10.19 11.41 -0.80
N ALA A 81 11.30 11.25 -0.07
CA ALA A 81 11.32 11.40 1.38
C ALA A 81 10.90 12.82 1.80
N GLU A 82 11.42 13.86 1.12
CA GLU A 82 11.05 15.25 1.34
C GLU A 82 9.56 15.50 1.09
N SER A 83 9.03 14.99 -0.02
CA SER A 83 7.63 15.17 -0.39
C SER A 83 6.68 14.54 0.63
N PHE A 84 7.00 13.35 1.15
CA PHE A 84 6.22 12.74 2.21
C PHE A 84 6.37 13.50 3.54
N TYR A 85 7.59 13.89 3.90
CA TYR A 85 7.82 14.63 5.14
C TYR A 85 7.00 15.92 5.22
N LYS A 86 6.84 16.64 4.10
CA LYS A 86 6.02 17.87 4.01
C LYS A 86 4.54 17.64 4.38
N VAL A 87 3.97 16.47 4.10
CA VAL A 87 2.52 16.20 4.28
C VAL A 87 2.18 15.50 5.58
N LEU A 88 3.13 14.80 6.19
CA LEU A 88 2.90 13.95 7.37
C LEU A 88 2.34 14.66 8.61
N PRO A 89 2.65 15.94 8.90
CA PRO A 89 1.98 16.65 9.99
C PRO A 89 0.46 16.72 9.83
N VAL A 90 -0.06 16.82 8.60
CA VAL A 90 -1.50 16.79 8.32
C VAL A 90 -2.05 15.38 8.49
N PHE A 91 -1.33 14.37 8.03
CA PHE A 91 -1.70 12.97 8.19
C PHE A 91 -1.80 12.58 9.67
N GLU A 92 -0.88 13.04 10.50
CA GLU A 92 -0.92 12.83 11.95
C GLU A 92 -2.17 13.47 12.59
N GLN A 93 -2.46 14.72 12.26
CA GLN A 93 -3.66 15.42 12.75
C GLN A 93 -4.96 14.71 12.37
N LEU A 94 -5.00 14.10 11.18
CA LEU A 94 -6.15 13.35 10.67
C LEU A 94 -6.18 11.88 11.16
N ALA A 95 -5.14 11.43 11.86
CA ALA A 95 -4.91 10.03 12.22
C ALA A 95 -4.96 9.08 10.99
N VAL A 96 -4.42 9.52 9.85
CA VAL A 96 -4.30 8.75 8.62
C VAL A 96 -2.86 8.34 8.42
N THR A 97 -2.62 7.13 7.95
CA THR A 97 -1.28 6.56 7.71
C THR A 97 -1.08 6.30 6.23
N ILE A 98 0.02 6.77 5.66
CA ILE A 98 0.48 6.37 4.34
C ILE A 98 1.20 5.03 4.46
N CYS A 99 0.78 4.06 3.68
CA CYS A 99 1.42 2.76 3.58
C CYS A 99 2.09 2.65 2.21
N MET A 100 3.43 2.73 2.19
CA MET A 100 4.23 2.64 0.97
C MET A 100 4.35 1.19 0.54
N GLU A 101 3.96 0.91 -0.68
CA GLU A 101 3.95 -0.42 -1.27
C GLU A 101 5.21 -0.67 -2.09
N PRO A 102 6.02 -1.69 -1.79
CA PRO A 102 7.00 -2.20 -2.75
C PRO A 102 6.27 -2.83 -3.94
N LEU A 103 6.65 -2.44 -5.14
CA LEU A 103 6.09 -2.99 -6.37
C LEU A 103 7.16 -3.73 -7.16
N SER A 104 6.74 -4.70 -7.95
CA SER A 104 7.64 -5.47 -8.79
C SER A 104 8.44 -4.57 -9.76
N HIS A 105 9.69 -4.94 -10.04
CA HIS A 105 10.55 -4.25 -11.01
C HIS A 105 9.96 -4.20 -12.43
N THR A 106 8.92 -4.98 -12.71
CA THR A 106 8.18 -4.91 -13.98
C THR A 106 7.15 -3.79 -14.01
N GLU A 107 6.81 -3.23 -12.85
CA GLU A 107 5.80 -2.18 -12.70
C GLU A 107 6.43 -0.79 -12.51
N THR A 108 7.56 -0.73 -11.83
CA THR A 108 8.28 0.52 -11.54
C THR A 108 9.77 0.26 -11.38
N ASN A 109 10.57 1.32 -11.35
CA ASN A 109 12.02 1.27 -11.07
C ASN A 109 12.38 1.93 -9.72
N PHE A 110 11.39 2.12 -8.82
CA PHE A 110 11.59 2.79 -7.54
C PHE A 110 10.87 2.05 -6.40
N CYS A 111 11.61 1.75 -5.32
CA CYS A 111 11.11 0.94 -4.20
C CYS A 111 10.51 -0.39 -4.68
N THR A 112 11.35 -1.21 -5.31
CA THR A 112 10.95 -2.47 -5.95
C THR A 112 11.05 -3.68 -5.01
N THR A 113 11.59 -3.48 -3.81
CA THR A 113 11.68 -4.51 -2.77
C THR A 113 11.20 -3.96 -1.42
N ALA A 114 10.81 -4.87 -0.53
CA ALA A 114 10.46 -4.52 0.86
C ALA A 114 11.66 -3.87 1.58
N SER A 115 12.87 -4.29 1.27
CA SER A 115 14.11 -3.70 1.82
C SER A 115 14.31 -2.25 1.40
N GLU A 116 14.21 -1.95 0.11
CA GLU A 116 14.31 -0.56 -0.41
C GLU A 116 13.20 0.33 0.17
N THR A 117 11.98 -0.20 0.23
CA THR A 117 10.84 0.55 0.77
C THR A 117 11.00 0.81 2.27
N LEU A 118 11.55 -0.15 3.04
CA LEU A 118 11.86 0.08 4.45
C LEU A 118 12.92 1.18 4.64
N GLN A 119 13.95 1.24 3.77
CA GLN A 119 14.93 2.34 3.83
C GLN A 119 14.24 3.71 3.70
N LEU A 120 13.28 3.84 2.78
CA LEU A 120 12.49 5.06 2.63
C LEU A 120 11.63 5.34 3.88
N VAL A 121 10.96 4.32 4.43
CA VAL A 121 10.17 4.46 5.66
C VAL A 121 11.04 4.94 6.82
N GLN A 122 12.24 4.41 6.95
CA GLN A 122 13.19 4.81 8.00
C GLN A 122 13.77 6.21 7.76
N ALA A 123 14.05 6.59 6.52
CA ALA A 123 14.54 7.92 6.18
C ALA A 123 13.51 9.01 6.46
N VAL A 124 12.22 8.74 6.16
CA VAL A 124 11.11 9.63 6.53
C VAL A 124 10.90 9.67 8.04
N GLY A 125 11.04 8.55 8.74
CA GLY A 125 11.08 8.46 10.19
C GLY A 125 9.82 8.93 10.93
N HIS A 126 8.63 8.79 10.34
CA HIS A 126 7.37 9.27 10.90
C HIS A 126 6.39 8.12 11.18
N PRO A 127 5.66 8.11 12.32
CA PRO A 127 4.75 7.01 12.68
C PRO A 127 3.60 6.82 11.67
N ASN A 128 3.19 7.88 10.97
CA ASN A 128 2.14 7.83 9.94
C ASN A 128 2.69 7.55 8.52
N PHE A 129 3.94 7.09 8.41
CA PHE A 129 4.51 6.58 7.16
C PHE A 129 5.06 5.18 7.39
N ARG A 130 4.39 4.17 6.83
CA ARG A 130 4.62 2.77 7.13
C ARG A 130 4.88 1.97 5.85
N LEU A 131 5.50 0.81 6.01
CA LEU A 131 5.60 -0.20 4.97
C LEU A 131 4.23 -0.90 4.82
N MET A 132 3.86 -1.28 3.61
CA MET A 132 2.88 -2.34 3.39
C MET A 132 3.51 -3.50 2.61
N LEU A 133 2.90 -4.67 2.70
CA LEU A 133 3.28 -5.85 1.92
C LEU A 133 2.07 -6.34 1.11
N ASP A 134 2.33 -6.75 -0.11
CA ASP A 134 1.36 -7.32 -1.04
C ASP A 134 1.79 -8.71 -1.49
N THR A 135 0.87 -9.67 -1.43
CA THR A 135 1.17 -11.08 -1.70
C THR A 135 1.69 -11.31 -3.13
N LYS A 136 1.12 -10.63 -4.13
CA LYS A 136 1.55 -10.73 -5.54
C LYS A 136 2.88 -10.00 -5.75
N ALA A 137 3.03 -8.80 -5.18
CA ALA A 137 4.28 -8.05 -5.33
C ALA A 137 5.48 -8.81 -4.73
N MET A 138 5.30 -9.49 -3.60
CA MET A 138 6.33 -10.35 -3.01
C MET A 138 6.71 -11.58 -3.86
N THR A 139 6.04 -11.88 -4.97
CA THR A 139 6.47 -12.99 -5.85
C THR A 139 7.80 -12.73 -6.54
N THR A 140 8.22 -11.48 -6.64
CA THR A 140 9.49 -11.08 -7.26
C THR A 140 10.63 -10.91 -6.26
N GLU A 141 10.36 -11.05 -4.96
CA GLU A 141 11.36 -11.06 -3.91
C GLU A 141 12.15 -12.38 -3.91
N GLN A 142 13.37 -12.34 -3.38
CA GLN A 142 14.22 -13.53 -3.29
C GLN A 142 13.83 -14.48 -2.16
N GLU A 143 13.14 -13.96 -1.14
CA GLU A 143 12.76 -14.70 0.06
C GLU A 143 11.26 -14.98 0.06
N ASP A 144 10.88 -16.05 0.76
CA ASP A 144 9.48 -16.43 0.91
C ASP A 144 8.69 -15.39 1.71
N ARG A 145 7.42 -15.22 1.36
CA ARG A 145 6.49 -14.26 1.98
C ARG A 145 6.47 -14.31 3.52
N PRO A 146 6.40 -15.48 4.17
CA PRO A 146 6.43 -15.55 5.64
C PRO A 146 7.73 -15.01 6.24
N VAL A 147 8.87 -15.19 5.56
CA VAL A 147 10.17 -14.66 5.99
C VAL A 147 10.17 -13.14 5.92
N LEU A 148 9.68 -12.58 4.81
CA LEU A 148 9.54 -11.12 4.64
C LEU A 148 8.60 -10.53 5.70
N ILE A 149 7.45 -11.17 5.97
CA ILE A 149 6.50 -10.71 7.00
C ILE A 149 7.15 -10.69 8.38
N ARG A 150 7.88 -11.74 8.77
CA ARG A 150 8.59 -11.79 10.06
C ARG A 150 9.63 -10.69 10.18
N ARG A 151 10.38 -10.44 9.10
CA ARG A 151 11.44 -9.42 9.07
C ARG A 151 10.88 -8.01 9.15
N TYR A 152 9.84 -7.72 8.37
CA TYR A 152 9.33 -6.37 8.18
C TYR A 152 8.08 -6.05 9.00
N GLY A 153 7.52 -7.02 9.70
CA GLY A 153 6.29 -6.90 10.50
C GLY A 153 6.24 -5.69 11.45
N PRO A 154 7.33 -5.35 12.19
CA PRO A 154 7.33 -4.16 13.06
C PRO A 154 7.05 -2.84 12.34
N PHE A 155 7.28 -2.78 11.04
CA PHE A 155 7.07 -1.60 10.19
C PHE A 155 5.78 -1.67 9.37
N LEU A 156 5.06 -2.80 9.43
CA LEU A 156 3.89 -3.05 8.60
C LEU A 156 2.70 -2.20 9.05
N GLY A 157 2.14 -1.42 8.12
CA GLY A 157 0.93 -0.62 8.33
C GLY A 157 -0.31 -1.23 7.66
N HIS A 158 -0.13 -1.96 6.56
CA HIS A 158 -1.21 -2.62 5.84
C HIS A 158 -0.72 -3.86 5.09
N TYR A 159 -1.65 -4.77 4.74
CA TYR A 159 -1.34 -5.97 3.99
C TYR A 159 -2.40 -6.22 2.91
N HIS A 160 -1.97 -6.43 1.65
CA HIS A 160 -2.85 -6.88 0.57
C HIS A 160 -2.74 -8.39 0.35
N ALA A 161 -3.90 -9.03 0.33
CA ALA A 161 -4.08 -10.44 0.03
C ALA A 161 -4.61 -10.60 -1.40
N ASN A 162 -3.80 -11.19 -2.24
CA ASN A 162 -4.12 -11.57 -3.61
C ASN A 162 -3.33 -12.82 -4.00
N ASP A 163 -3.47 -13.26 -5.22
CA ASP A 163 -2.72 -14.40 -5.73
C ASP A 163 -1.82 -13.99 -6.90
N ALA A 164 -0.74 -14.73 -7.13
CA ALA A 164 0.20 -14.50 -8.22
C ALA A 164 -0.46 -14.51 -9.61
N ASN A 165 -1.61 -15.16 -9.75
CA ASN A 165 -2.42 -15.20 -10.97
C ASN A 165 -3.32 -13.97 -11.17
N LEU A 166 -3.19 -12.92 -10.31
CA LEU A 166 -3.94 -11.68 -10.31
C LEU A 166 -5.40 -11.79 -9.83
N ASN A 167 -5.81 -12.94 -9.32
CA ASN A 167 -7.10 -13.16 -8.67
C ASN A 167 -7.00 -12.97 -7.16
N GLY A 168 -8.13 -13.09 -6.46
CA GLY A 168 -8.19 -13.07 -5.02
C GLY A 168 -7.69 -14.37 -4.36
N PRO A 169 -7.48 -14.37 -3.04
CA PRO A 169 -7.12 -15.55 -2.27
C PRO A 169 -8.10 -16.71 -2.49
N GLY A 170 -7.55 -17.93 -2.65
CA GLY A 170 -8.32 -19.14 -2.92
C GLY A 170 -8.73 -19.34 -4.39
N TRP A 171 -8.25 -18.47 -5.29
CA TRP A 171 -8.42 -18.60 -6.75
C TRP A 171 -7.15 -19.07 -7.45
N GLY A 172 -6.03 -19.12 -6.76
CA GLY A 172 -4.75 -19.58 -7.26
C GLY A 172 -4.06 -20.55 -6.30
N ALA A 173 -2.73 -20.54 -6.31
CA ALA A 173 -1.91 -21.51 -5.60
C ALA A 173 -1.29 -20.99 -4.29
N VAL A 174 -1.51 -19.73 -3.93
CA VAL A 174 -0.93 -19.17 -2.70
C VAL A 174 -1.57 -19.81 -1.47
N ASP A 175 -0.74 -20.44 -0.65
CA ASP A 175 -1.13 -20.92 0.67
C ASP A 175 -1.03 -19.77 1.68
N PHE A 176 -2.17 -19.37 2.24
CA PHE A 176 -2.25 -18.31 3.24
C PHE A 176 -2.00 -18.80 4.66
N GLY A 177 -1.92 -20.11 4.92
CA GLY A 177 -1.60 -20.65 6.25
C GLY A 177 -0.30 -20.09 6.83
N PRO A 178 0.85 -20.25 6.16
CA PRO A 178 2.14 -19.69 6.61
C PRO A 178 2.16 -18.16 6.68
N ILE A 179 1.40 -17.46 5.83
CA ILE A 179 1.27 -16.00 5.84
C ILE A 179 0.57 -15.55 7.13
N PHE A 180 -0.58 -16.15 7.47
CA PHE A 180 -1.31 -15.85 8.69
C PHE A 180 -0.53 -16.21 9.96
N GLU A 181 0.23 -17.30 9.94
CA GLU A 181 1.14 -17.66 11.03
C GLU A 181 2.19 -16.56 11.24
N ALA A 182 2.86 -16.12 10.19
CA ALA A 182 3.85 -15.05 10.26
C ALA A 182 3.24 -13.71 10.72
N LEU A 183 2.04 -13.35 10.25
CA LEU A 183 1.34 -12.14 10.70
C LEU A 183 0.99 -12.20 12.20
N ARG A 184 0.57 -13.37 12.71
CA ARG A 184 0.33 -13.58 14.16
C ARG A 184 1.62 -13.49 14.97
N GLU A 185 2.72 -14.08 14.51
CA GLU A 185 4.01 -14.06 15.20
C GLU A 185 4.55 -12.64 15.36
N VAL A 186 4.34 -11.77 14.38
CA VAL A 186 4.72 -10.35 14.47
C VAL A 186 3.65 -9.48 15.15
N ASN A 187 2.60 -10.09 15.69
CA ASN A 187 1.48 -9.42 16.35
C ASN A 187 0.83 -8.33 15.48
N TYR A 188 0.65 -8.61 14.19
CA TYR A 188 -0.02 -7.68 13.28
C TYR A 188 -1.50 -7.53 13.65
N GLN A 189 -1.93 -6.29 13.93
CA GLN A 189 -3.30 -5.97 14.37
C GLN A 189 -4.10 -5.20 13.30
N GLY A 190 -3.51 -4.99 12.13
CA GLY A 190 -4.15 -4.26 11.03
C GLY A 190 -5.12 -5.13 10.21
N TYR A 191 -5.73 -4.50 9.25
CA TYR A 191 -6.56 -5.19 8.27
C TYR A 191 -5.72 -5.90 7.22
N LEU A 192 -6.23 -7.03 6.74
CA LEU A 192 -5.77 -7.72 5.55
C LEU A 192 -6.84 -7.51 4.48
N SER A 193 -6.53 -6.75 3.44
CA SER A 193 -7.48 -6.39 2.38
C SER A 193 -7.28 -7.25 1.14
N VAL A 194 -8.37 -7.78 0.61
CA VAL A 194 -8.34 -8.49 -0.69
C VAL A 194 -8.23 -7.46 -1.81
N GLU A 195 -7.17 -7.58 -2.61
CA GLU A 195 -6.99 -6.82 -3.84
C GLU A 195 -6.98 -7.76 -5.05
N VAL A 196 -7.62 -7.40 -6.14
CA VAL A 196 -7.65 -8.21 -7.36
C VAL A 196 -7.44 -7.33 -8.60
N PHE A 197 -6.84 -7.91 -9.62
CA PHE A 197 -6.61 -7.29 -10.93
C PHE A 197 -7.41 -7.97 -12.04
N LYS A 198 -8.08 -9.09 -11.71
CA LYS A 198 -9.06 -9.78 -12.56
C LYS A 198 -10.42 -9.73 -11.88
N PHE A 199 -11.43 -9.23 -12.59
CA PHE A 199 -12.74 -8.90 -12.00
C PHE A 199 -13.81 -9.94 -12.29
N GLU A 200 -13.49 -11.00 -13.03
CA GLU A 200 -14.40 -12.11 -13.27
C GLU A 200 -14.25 -13.19 -12.17
N PRO A 201 -15.34 -13.79 -11.72
CA PRO A 201 -16.71 -13.72 -12.23
C PRO A 201 -17.59 -12.60 -11.65
N GLY A 202 -17.00 -11.58 -11.06
CA GLY A 202 -17.70 -10.43 -10.50
C GLY A 202 -17.45 -10.24 -9.00
N PRO A 203 -17.75 -9.03 -8.47
CA PRO A 203 -17.30 -8.62 -7.14
C PRO A 203 -17.89 -9.47 -6.02
N GLU A 204 -19.13 -9.89 -6.13
CA GLU A 204 -19.80 -10.71 -5.11
C GLU A 204 -19.14 -12.08 -4.96
N ALA A 205 -18.88 -12.76 -6.09
CA ALA A 205 -18.23 -14.08 -6.08
C ALA A 205 -16.79 -13.97 -5.57
N ILE A 206 -16.05 -12.93 -6.01
CA ILE A 206 -14.66 -12.68 -5.58
C ILE A 206 -14.62 -12.44 -4.07
N ALA A 207 -15.41 -11.51 -3.57
CA ALA A 207 -15.46 -11.18 -2.14
C ALA A 207 -15.86 -12.39 -1.30
N THR A 208 -16.93 -13.09 -1.68
CA THR A 208 -17.44 -14.25 -0.94
C THR A 208 -16.40 -15.36 -0.84
N LYS A 209 -15.84 -15.78 -1.99
CA LYS A 209 -14.89 -16.90 -2.02
C LYS A 209 -13.58 -16.55 -1.32
N SER A 210 -13.04 -15.35 -1.56
CA SER A 210 -11.80 -14.92 -0.93
C SER A 210 -11.95 -14.84 0.59
N LEU A 211 -13.07 -14.27 1.09
CA LEU A 211 -13.35 -14.20 2.51
C LEU A 211 -13.52 -15.60 3.14
N GLN A 212 -14.27 -16.49 2.48
CA GLN A 212 -14.43 -17.88 2.96
C GLN A 212 -13.09 -18.62 3.02
N TYR A 213 -12.22 -18.39 2.04
CA TYR A 213 -10.89 -19.00 2.02
C TYR A 213 -10.01 -18.47 3.17
N LEU A 214 -9.91 -17.14 3.32
CA LEU A 214 -9.07 -16.52 4.34
C LEU A 214 -9.52 -16.81 5.76
N ARG A 215 -10.84 -16.91 6.03
CA ARG A 215 -11.40 -17.27 7.33
C ARG A 215 -10.96 -18.65 7.85
N ARG A 216 -10.42 -19.51 7.00
CA ARG A 216 -9.86 -20.81 7.41
C ARG A 216 -8.57 -20.68 8.20
N PHE A 217 -7.90 -19.52 8.12
CA PHE A 217 -6.60 -19.24 8.73
C PHE A 217 -6.67 -18.14 9.81
N ALA A 218 -7.76 -17.37 9.87
CA ALA A 218 -7.97 -16.26 10.81
C ALA A 218 -8.22 -16.75 12.26
#